data_13624cc023b1e16f7df40c331904421f
#
_entry.id   13624cc023b1e16f7df40c331904421f
#
_cell.length_a   1.000
_cell.length_b   1.000
_cell.length_c   1.000
_cell.angle_alpha   90.00
_cell.angle_beta   90.00
_cell.angle_gamma   90.00
#
_symmetry.space_group_name_H-M   'P 1'
#
loop_
_entity.id
_entity.type
_entity.pdbx_description
1 polymer ?
#
loop_
_entity_poly.entity_id
_entity_poly.type
_entity_poly.pdbx_seq_one_letter_code
_entity_poly.pdbx_strand_id
1 'polypeptide(L)'
;NYYDGQGFMVPNSLGVSSAKELDGASVCIQTGTTTELNLADFFRANGISYEPVAIETNEEGQTNYLAGRCDVYTTDASGLAATRATFDDPGAHTVLPEIISKEPLGPAVRQGDDQWADVVRWVLNVVVAAEELGITQANVDKLAKGTDNPSINRVLGTEGNFGELLGLDKDWAVRVIKTM
;
A
#
# COMPACT_ATOMS: atom_id res chain seq x y z
N ASN A 1 -1.13 3.89 9.44
CA ASN A 1 0.07 3.03 9.39
C ASN A 1 0.92 3.29 8.15
N TYR A 2 0.30 3.68 7.07
CA TYR A 2 0.96 4.12 5.85
C TYR A 2 0.29 5.41 5.35
N TYR A 3 1.08 6.39 4.94
CA TYR A 3 0.57 7.65 4.45
C TYR A 3 0.79 7.71 2.95
N ASP A 4 -0.26 7.41 2.19
CA ASP A 4 -0.26 7.39 0.73
C ASP A 4 -0.94 8.64 0.17
N GLY A 5 -1.10 8.66 -1.13
CA GLY A 5 -1.86 9.66 -1.86
C GLY A 5 -2.05 9.23 -3.30
N GLN A 6 -3.08 9.74 -3.92
CA GLN A 6 -3.41 9.45 -5.31
C GLN A 6 -2.39 10.07 -6.26
N GLY A 7 -1.91 9.27 -7.21
CA GLY A 7 -0.99 9.66 -8.26
C GLY A 7 -1.50 9.31 -9.65
N PHE A 8 -0.64 9.47 -10.64
CA PHE A 8 -0.92 9.20 -12.05
C PHE A 8 0.20 8.38 -12.65
N MET A 9 -0.13 7.35 -13.41
CA MET A 9 0.82 6.59 -14.21
C MET A 9 0.49 6.75 -15.70
N VAL A 10 1.52 7.01 -16.49
CA VAL A 10 1.43 7.22 -17.92
C VAL A 10 2.48 6.41 -18.68
N PRO A 11 2.23 6.00 -19.93
CA PRO A 11 3.29 5.47 -20.77
C PRO A 11 4.26 6.61 -21.16
N ASN A 12 5.56 6.30 -21.19
CA ASN A 12 6.59 7.29 -21.57
C ASN A 12 6.37 7.87 -22.99
N SER A 13 5.68 7.12 -23.85
CA SER A 13 5.32 7.56 -25.20
C SER A 13 4.33 8.74 -25.22
N LEU A 14 3.60 8.99 -24.11
CA LEU A 14 2.73 10.16 -23.99
C LEU A 14 3.53 11.47 -23.92
N GLY A 15 4.80 11.41 -23.50
CA GLY A 15 5.72 12.54 -23.54
C GLY A 15 5.46 13.64 -22.50
N VAL A 16 4.68 13.35 -21.45
CA VAL A 16 4.35 14.29 -20.37
C VAL A 16 5.22 14.03 -19.14
N SER A 17 5.47 15.07 -18.36
CA SER A 17 6.27 15.01 -17.12
C SER A 17 5.51 15.50 -15.89
N SER A 18 4.31 16.01 -16.06
CA SER A 18 3.45 16.56 -15.01
C SER A 18 1.99 16.21 -15.28
N ALA A 19 1.24 15.94 -14.22
CA ALA A 19 -0.21 15.72 -14.31
C ALA A 19 -0.99 16.95 -14.85
N LYS A 20 -0.39 18.13 -14.82
CA LYS A 20 -0.97 19.36 -15.39
C LYS A 20 -0.92 19.40 -16.92
N GLU A 21 -0.16 18.50 -17.53
CA GLU A 21 -0.05 18.37 -18.99
C GLU A 21 -1.06 17.35 -19.57
N LEU A 22 -1.95 16.80 -18.72
CA LEU A 22 -2.92 15.77 -19.09
C LEU A 22 -4.24 16.33 -19.62
N ASP A 23 -4.26 17.56 -20.17
CA ASP A 23 -5.49 18.14 -20.72
C ASP A 23 -6.03 17.30 -21.88
N GLY A 24 -7.29 16.89 -21.79
CA GLY A 24 -7.97 16.05 -22.79
C GLY A 24 -7.61 14.55 -22.74
N ALA A 25 -6.76 14.13 -21.80
CA ALA A 25 -6.37 12.73 -21.71
C ALA A 25 -7.52 11.82 -21.24
N SER A 26 -7.53 10.58 -21.72
CA SER A 26 -8.42 9.53 -21.22
C SER A 26 -7.83 8.89 -19.94
N VAL A 27 -8.63 8.83 -18.88
CA VAL A 27 -8.16 8.40 -17.54
C VAL A 27 -8.95 7.20 -17.05
N CYS A 28 -8.30 6.07 -16.86
CA CYS A 28 -8.88 4.91 -16.18
C CYS A 28 -9.07 5.22 -14.69
N ILE A 29 -10.31 5.22 -14.23
CA ILE A 29 -10.72 5.61 -12.88
C ILE A 29 -11.77 4.67 -12.32
N GLN A 30 -11.56 4.20 -11.10
CA GLN A 30 -12.53 3.36 -10.40
C GLN A 30 -13.69 4.23 -9.89
N THR A 31 -14.89 3.92 -10.36
CA THR A 31 -16.10 4.67 -10.03
C THR A 31 -16.54 4.45 -8.58
N GLY A 32 -17.20 5.46 -7.99
CA GLY A 32 -17.72 5.41 -6.63
C GLY A 32 -16.64 5.47 -5.54
N THR A 33 -15.44 5.90 -5.87
CA THR A 33 -14.31 6.01 -4.94
C THR A 33 -13.95 7.47 -4.64
N THR A 34 -13.17 7.69 -3.58
CA THR A 34 -12.55 9.00 -3.30
C THR A 34 -11.59 9.41 -4.42
N THR A 35 -10.98 8.44 -5.09
CA THR A 35 -10.07 8.64 -6.22
C THR A 35 -10.76 9.36 -7.38
N GLU A 36 -12.03 9.00 -7.69
CA GLU A 36 -12.84 9.68 -8.69
C GLU A 36 -13.11 11.15 -8.34
N LEU A 37 -13.45 11.42 -7.07
CA LEU A 37 -13.71 12.77 -6.59
C LEU A 37 -12.45 13.65 -6.63
N ASN A 38 -11.33 13.12 -6.14
CA ASN A 38 -10.03 13.82 -6.13
C ASN A 38 -9.57 14.14 -7.56
N LEU A 39 -9.77 13.21 -8.51
CA LEU A 39 -9.45 13.41 -9.91
C LEU A 39 -10.24 14.60 -10.48
N ALA A 40 -11.56 14.61 -10.30
CA ALA A 40 -12.42 15.68 -10.79
C ALA A 40 -12.04 17.05 -10.19
N ASP A 41 -11.72 17.07 -8.90
CA ASP A 41 -11.30 18.31 -8.20
C ASP A 41 -9.95 18.82 -8.72
N PHE A 42 -8.98 17.93 -8.92
CA PHE A 42 -7.65 18.31 -9.42
C PHE A 42 -7.73 18.89 -10.83
N PHE A 43 -8.44 18.24 -11.74
CA PHE A 43 -8.58 18.71 -13.14
C PHE A 43 -9.32 20.04 -13.19
N ARG A 44 -10.42 20.18 -12.45
CA ARG A 44 -11.16 21.45 -12.34
C ARG A 44 -10.29 22.58 -11.77
N ALA A 45 -9.53 22.31 -10.71
CA ALA A 45 -8.68 23.32 -10.07
C ALA A 45 -7.54 23.82 -10.97
N ASN A 46 -7.07 22.98 -11.90
CA ASN A 46 -6.01 23.32 -12.84
C ASN A 46 -6.56 23.80 -14.19
N GLY A 47 -7.89 23.85 -14.37
CA GLY A 47 -8.51 24.32 -15.61
C GLY A 47 -8.28 23.41 -16.82
N ILE A 48 -8.05 22.11 -16.58
CA ILE A 48 -7.83 21.09 -17.60
C ILE A 48 -9.00 20.10 -17.61
N SER A 49 -9.22 19.45 -18.74
CA SER A 49 -10.28 18.47 -18.97
C SER A 49 -9.72 17.05 -19.04
N TYR A 50 -10.58 16.05 -18.88
CA TYR A 50 -10.23 14.64 -19.08
C TYR A 50 -11.45 13.85 -19.56
N GLU A 51 -11.22 12.68 -20.15
CA GLU A 51 -12.25 11.72 -20.52
C GLU A 51 -12.21 10.53 -19.55
N PRO A 52 -13.23 10.34 -18.70
CA PRO A 52 -13.21 9.23 -17.74
C PRO A 52 -13.46 7.88 -18.43
N VAL A 53 -12.58 6.93 -18.23
CA VAL A 53 -12.75 5.52 -18.57
C VAL A 53 -13.08 4.78 -17.28
N ALA A 54 -14.38 4.55 -17.05
CA ALA A 54 -14.87 3.92 -15.83
C ALA A 54 -14.43 2.45 -15.74
N ILE A 55 -13.92 2.06 -14.58
CA ILE A 55 -13.54 0.69 -14.25
C ILE A 55 -14.19 0.28 -12.93
N GLU A 56 -14.40 -1.03 -12.74
CA GLU A 56 -14.94 -1.59 -11.51
C GLU A 56 -13.83 -2.13 -10.58
N THR A 57 -12.74 -2.63 -11.14
CA THR A 57 -11.63 -3.22 -10.37
C THR A 57 -10.26 -2.69 -10.82
N ASN A 58 -9.27 -2.81 -9.95
CA ASN A 58 -7.89 -2.45 -10.28
C ASN A 58 -7.32 -3.30 -11.44
N GLU A 59 -7.67 -4.58 -11.50
CA GLU A 59 -7.25 -5.49 -12.57
C GLU A 59 -7.80 -5.06 -13.92
N GLU A 60 -9.06 -4.61 -13.95
CA GLU A 60 -9.67 -4.03 -15.16
C GLU A 60 -8.95 -2.75 -15.58
N GLY A 61 -8.61 -1.88 -14.60
CA GLY A 61 -7.86 -0.66 -14.85
C GLY A 61 -6.49 -0.93 -15.48
N GLN A 62 -5.75 -1.85 -14.93
CA GLN A 62 -4.45 -2.28 -15.48
C GLN A 62 -4.59 -2.82 -16.89
N THR A 63 -5.57 -3.69 -17.13
CA THR A 63 -5.83 -4.28 -18.45
C THR A 63 -6.20 -3.22 -19.48
N ASN A 64 -7.08 -2.30 -19.12
CA ASN A 64 -7.51 -1.21 -20.01
C ASN A 64 -6.36 -0.24 -20.31
N TYR A 65 -5.57 0.11 -19.33
CA TYR A 65 -4.39 0.95 -19.46
C TYR A 65 -3.34 0.32 -20.40
N LEU A 66 -2.96 -0.94 -20.17
CA LEU A 66 -2.00 -1.65 -21.01
C LEU A 66 -2.50 -1.89 -22.43
N ALA A 67 -3.82 -2.01 -22.62
CA ALA A 67 -4.45 -2.11 -23.92
C ALA A 67 -4.58 -0.75 -24.65
N GLY A 68 -4.15 0.36 -24.04
CA GLY A 68 -4.25 1.71 -24.60
C GLY A 68 -5.68 2.23 -24.68
N ARG A 69 -6.59 1.73 -23.87
CA ARG A 69 -7.98 2.24 -23.78
C ARG A 69 -8.08 3.52 -22.95
N CYS A 70 -7.11 3.77 -22.10
CA CYS A 70 -6.90 5.02 -21.41
C CYS A 70 -5.41 5.40 -21.47
N ASP A 71 -5.13 6.69 -21.57
CA ASP A 71 -3.80 7.26 -21.62
C ASP A 71 -3.15 7.27 -20.23
N VAL A 72 -3.99 7.34 -19.19
CA VAL A 72 -3.59 7.52 -17.79
C VAL A 72 -4.29 6.50 -16.91
N TYR A 73 -3.55 5.90 -15.99
CA TYR A 73 -4.11 5.13 -14.88
C TYR A 73 -3.88 5.88 -13.56
N THR A 74 -4.93 6.06 -12.76
CA THR A 74 -4.86 6.77 -11.49
C THR A 74 -5.41 5.92 -10.34
N THR A 75 -4.65 5.83 -9.29
CA THR A 75 -4.96 5.23 -7.99
C THR A 75 -3.91 5.69 -6.98
N ASP A 76 -3.83 5.09 -5.81
CA ASP A 76 -2.79 5.35 -4.81
C ASP A 76 -1.38 5.17 -5.39
N ALA A 77 -0.45 6.05 -5.07
CA ALA A 77 0.90 6.05 -5.63
C ALA A 77 1.67 4.76 -5.33
N SER A 78 1.50 4.19 -4.12
CA SER A 78 2.08 2.88 -3.80
C SER A 78 1.50 1.77 -4.66
N GLY A 79 0.18 1.80 -4.92
CA GLY A 79 -0.51 0.88 -5.81
C GLY A 79 -0.01 1.00 -7.26
N LEU A 80 0.19 2.23 -7.75
CA LEU A 80 0.77 2.48 -9.08
C LEU A 80 2.20 1.91 -9.18
N ALA A 81 3.03 2.14 -8.16
CA ALA A 81 4.40 1.62 -8.13
C ALA A 81 4.44 0.08 -8.12
N ALA A 82 3.60 -0.54 -7.29
CA ALA A 82 3.47 -1.99 -7.23
C ALA A 82 2.96 -2.57 -8.56
N THR A 83 1.92 -1.99 -9.14
CA THR A 83 1.37 -2.39 -10.43
C THR A 83 2.41 -2.28 -11.54
N ARG A 84 3.12 -1.15 -11.62
CA ARG A 84 4.18 -0.95 -12.61
C ARG A 84 5.27 -2.03 -12.53
N ALA A 85 5.62 -2.45 -11.30
CA ALA A 85 6.64 -3.49 -11.11
C ALA A 85 6.23 -4.86 -11.67
N THR A 86 4.95 -5.11 -11.91
CA THR A 86 4.43 -6.36 -12.48
C THR A 86 4.33 -6.35 -14.01
N PHE A 87 4.56 -5.22 -14.66
CA PHE A 87 4.48 -5.12 -16.12
C PHE A 87 5.68 -5.78 -16.80
N ASP A 88 5.50 -6.23 -18.03
CA ASP A 88 6.57 -6.84 -18.85
C ASP A 88 7.72 -5.84 -19.09
N ASP A 89 7.40 -4.55 -19.27
CA ASP A 89 8.38 -3.46 -19.36
C ASP A 89 8.02 -2.33 -18.39
N PRO A 90 8.42 -2.42 -17.10
CA PRO A 90 8.19 -1.36 -16.12
C PRO A 90 8.84 -0.03 -16.51
N GLY A 91 9.93 -0.07 -17.29
CA GLY A 91 10.67 1.11 -17.74
C GLY A 91 9.92 1.94 -18.78
N ALA A 92 8.93 1.37 -19.48
CA ALA A 92 8.11 2.08 -20.44
C ALA A 92 7.03 2.98 -19.81
N HIS A 93 6.88 2.95 -18.49
CA HIS A 93 5.84 3.66 -17.75
C HIS A 93 6.44 4.55 -16.66
N THR A 94 5.85 5.73 -16.47
CA THR A 94 6.25 6.68 -15.42
C THR A 94 5.08 6.98 -14.49
N VAL A 95 5.34 6.94 -13.17
CA VAL A 95 4.45 7.55 -12.18
C VAL A 95 4.84 9.01 -12.06
N LEU A 96 3.89 9.90 -12.36
CA LEU A 96 4.10 11.34 -12.33
C LEU A 96 4.33 11.85 -10.90
N PRO A 97 5.01 13.00 -10.73
CA PRO A 97 5.42 13.47 -9.40
C PRO A 97 4.28 14.03 -8.54
N GLU A 98 3.15 14.39 -9.14
CA GLU A 98 2.04 14.97 -8.41
C GLU A 98 1.30 13.94 -7.57
N ILE A 99 1.11 14.25 -6.30
CA ILE A 99 0.24 13.54 -5.36
C ILE A 99 -0.92 14.47 -5.03
N ILE A 100 -2.13 14.06 -5.45
CA ILE A 100 -3.31 14.94 -5.44
C ILE A 100 -4.27 14.70 -4.27
N SER A 101 -3.99 13.73 -3.42
CA SER A 101 -4.75 13.48 -2.20
C SER A 101 -3.83 13.12 -1.03
N LYS A 102 -4.45 12.93 0.13
CA LYS A 102 -3.78 12.45 1.34
C LYS A 102 -4.57 11.27 1.87
N GLU A 103 -3.95 10.09 1.79
CA GLU A 103 -4.58 8.80 2.11
C GLU A 103 -3.90 8.18 3.33
N PRO A 104 -4.38 8.47 4.57
CA PRO A 104 -3.86 7.85 5.78
C PRO A 104 -4.42 6.42 5.91
N LEU A 105 -3.73 5.44 5.33
CA LEU A 105 -4.15 4.06 5.28
C LEU A 105 -3.85 3.30 6.57
N GLY A 106 -4.69 2.35 6.91
CA GLY A 106 -4.52 1.45 8.04
C GLY A 106 -5.54 0.31 8.02
N PRO A 107 -5.24 -0.81 8.70
CA PRO A 107 -6.20 -1.88 8.86
C PRO A 107 -7.45 -1.39 9.59
N ALA A 108 -8.62 -1.80 9.12
CA ALA A 108 -9.90 -1.53 9.77
C ALA A 108 -10.41 -2.79 10.48
N VAL A 109 -10.97 -2.62 11.67
CA VAL A 109 -11.61 -3.68 12.45
C VAL A 109 -13.05 -3.25 12.82
N ARG A 110 -13.88 -4.21 13.22
CA ARG A 110 -15.21 -3.91 13.71
C ARG A 110 -15.12 -3.02 14.96
N GLN A 111 -15.94 -1.98 15.01
CA GLN A 111 -16.04 -1.12 16.19
C GLN A 111 -16.59 -1.91 17.40
N GLY A 112 -15.98 -1.70 18.57
CA GLY A 112 -16.37 -2.37 19.82
C GLY A 112 -15.70 -3.73 20.03
N ASP A 113 -14.79 -4.14 19.15
CA ASP A 113 -13.93 -5.31 19.34
C ASP A 113 -12.51 -4.84 19.65
N ASP A 114 -12.32 -4.32 20.85
CA ASP A 114 -11.06 -3.69 21.27
C ASP A 114 -9.93 -4.72 21.37
N GLN A 115 -10.25 -5.95 21.79
CA GLN A 115 -9.24 -7.01 21.88
C GLN A 115 -8.71 -7.38 20.49
N TRP A 116 -9.57 -7.52 19.50
CA TRP A 116 -9.15 -7.78 18.12
C TRP A 116 -8.39 -6.59 17.53
N ALA A 117 -8.82 -5.37 17.83
CA ALA A 117 -8.11 -4.15 17.43
C ALA A 117 -6.68 -4.13 17.98
N ASP A 118 -6.48 -4.53 19.24
CA ASP A 118 -5.15 -4.64 19.84
C ASP A 118 -4.30 -5.72 19.17
N VAL A 119 -4.87 -6.89 18.88
CA VAL A 119 -4.16 -7.95 18.15
C VAL A 119 -3.68 -7.45 16.78
N VAL A 120 -4.57 -6.82 15.98
CA VAL A 120 -4.21 -6.29 14.65
C VAL A 120 -3.13 -5.22 14.75
N ARG A 121 -3.22 -4.32 15.72
CA ARG A 121 -2.21 -3.27 15.96
C ARG A 121 -0.84 -3.88 16.31
N TRP A 122 -0.83 -4.87 17.19
CA TRP A 122 0.41 -5.48 17.65
C TRP A 122 1.04 -6.41 16.61
N VAL A 123 0.25 -7.04 15.74
CA VAL A 123 0.79 -7.75 14.57
C VAL A 123 1.61 -6.79 13.71
N LEU A 124 1.09 -5.60 13.38
CA LEU A 124 1.85 -4.61 12.64
C LEU A 124 3.11 -4.15 13.38
N ASN A 125 2.99 -3.86 14.69
CA ASN A 125 4.13 -3.43 15.49
C ASN A 125 5.25 -4.50 15.54
N VAL A 126 4.88 -5.77 15.60
CA VAL A 126 5.86 -6.87 15.54
C VAL A 126 6.57 -6.94 14.20
N VAL A 127 5.86 -6.71 13.11
CA VAL A 127 6.47 -6.68 11.77
C VAL A 127 7.50 -5.57 11.65
N VAL A 128 7.14 -4.35 12.07
CA VAL A 128 8.06 -3.20 12.08
C VAL A 128 9.25 -3.47 13.01
N ALA A 129 9.01 -3.98 14.20
CA ALA A 129 10.09 -4.31 15.14
C ALA A 129 11.00 -5.43 14.61
N ALA A 130 10.44 -6.42 13.91
CA ALA A 130 11.22 -7.48 13.27
C ALA A 130 12.17 -6.94 12.22
N GLU A 131 11.69 -6.03 11.36
CA GLU A 131 12.50 -5.35 10.35
C GLU A 131 13.67 -4.57 11.02
N GLU A 132 13.36 -3.73 12.00
CA GLU A 132 14.35 -2.94 12.73
C GLU A 132 15.41 -3.79 13.46
N LEU A 133 15.01 -4.95 13.99
CA LEU A 133 15.87 -5.86 14.74
C LEU A 133 16.55 -6.92 13.86
N GLY A 134 16.31 -6.90 12.55
CA GLY A 134 16.86 -7.87 11.61
C GLY A 134 16.33 -9.30 11.82
N ILE A 135 15.11 -9.45 12.35
CA ILE A 135 14.44 -10.73 12.49
C ILE A 135 13.72 -11.06 11.18
N THR A 136 14.02 -12.20 10.59
CA THR A 136 13.48 -12.65 9.30
C THR A 136 12.91 -14.06 9.41
N GLN A 137 12.14 -14.49 8.40
CA GLN A 137 11.71 -15.89 8.30
C GLN A 137 12.87 -16.88 8.43
N ALA A 138 14.03 -16.55 7.87
CA ALA A 138 15.18 -17.45 7.84
C ALA A 138 15.85 -17.61 9.21
N ASN A 139 15.76 -16.62 10.10
CA ASN A 139 16.48 -16.63 11.38
C ASN A 139 15.58 -16.70 12.62
N VAL A 140 14.28 -16.48 12.51
CA VAL A 140 13.36 -16.38 13.64
C VAL A 140 13.37 -17.62 14.52
N ASP A 141 13.43 -18.83 13.97
CA ASP A 141 13.48 -20.08 14.73
C ASP A 141 14.75 -20.23 15.56
N LYS A 142 15.86 -19.68 15.09
CA LYS A 142 17.12 -19.64 15.84
C LYS A 142 17.03 -18.62 16.97
N LEU A 143 16.53 -17.42 16.68
CA LEU A 143 16.42 -16.32 17.65
C LEU A 143 15.38 -16.62 18.73
N ALA A 144 14.32 -17.35 18.42
CA ALA A 144 13.28 -17.77 19.37
C ALA A 144 13.78 -18.78 20.44
N LYS A 145 15.02 -19.25 20.34
CA LYS A 145 15.66 -20.07 21.40
C LYS A 145 16.30 -19.22 22.49
N GLY A 146 16.32 -17.90 22.33
CA GLY A 146 16.94 -16.92 23.19
C GLY A 146 18.21 -16.33 22.60
N THR A 147 18.41 -15.04 22.86
CA THR A 147 19.59 -14.28 22.40
C THR A 147 20.09 -13.37 23.51
N ASP A 148 21.25 -12.77 23.31
CA ASP A 148 21.78 -11.73 24.23
C ASP A 148 21.08 -10.38 24.06
N ASN A 149 20.21 -10.24 23.04
CA ASN A 149 19.47 -9.02 22.82
C ASN A 149 18.09 -9.09 23.51
N PRO A 150 17.87 -8.32 24.60
CA PRO A 150 16.62 -8.39 25.36
C PRO A 150 15.41 -7.86 24.54
N SER A 151 15.62 -7.01 23.54
CA SER A 151 14.52 -6.55 22.67
C SER A 151 14.01 -7.68 21.77
N ILE A 152 14.91 -8.48 21.20
CA ILE A 152 14.54 -9.67 20.42
C ILE A 152 13.83 -10.68 21.32
N ASN A 153 14.35 -10.93 22.53
CA ASN A 153 13.74 -11.85 23.47
C ASN A 153 12.31 -11.45 23.83
N ARG A 154 12.06 -10.17 24.07
CA ARG A 154 10.71 -9.65 24.35
C ARG A 154 9.77 -9.78 23.15
N VAL A 155 10.23 -9.41 21.94
CA VAL A 155 9.43 -9.53 20.72
C VAL A 155 9.04 -10.98 20.44
N LEU A 156 9.99 -11.92 20.58
CA LEU A 156 9.75 -13.34 20.30
C LEU A 156 9.15 -14.13 21.49
N GLY A 157 8.89 -13.47 22.62
CA GLY A 157 8.24 -14.06 23.77
C GLY A 157 9.13 -15.00 24.62
N THR A 158 10.45 -15.00 24.46
CA THR A 158 11.36 -15.72 25.35
C THR A 158 11.52 -15.02 26.71
N GLU A 159 11.24 -13.71 26.73
CA GLU A 159 11.11 -12.88 27.94
C GLU A 159 9.77 -12.12 27.91
N GLY A 160 9.17 -11.91 29.08
CA GLY A 160 7.92 -11.20 29.23
C GLY A 160 6.67 -12.06 28.91
N ASN A 161 5.49 -11.40 28.88
CA ASN A 161 4.20 -12.06 28.73
C ASN A 161 3.26 -11.32 27.73
N PHE A 162 3.81 -10.71 26.71
CA PHE A 162 3.01 -9.92 25.76
C PHE A 162 1.93 -10.72 25.04
N GLY A 163 2.17 -12.01 24.75
CA GLY A 163 1.16 -12.89 24.18
C GLY A 163 -0.05 -13.04 25.12
N GLU A 164 0.19 -13.32 26.38
CA GLU A 164 -0.87 -13.49 27.38
C GLU A 164 -1.73 -12.23 27.54
N LEU A 165 -1.10 -11.04 27.50
CA LEU A 165 -1.81 -9.75 27.59
C LEU A 165 -2.73 -9.51 26.38
N LEU A 166 -2.41 -10.10 25.24
CA LEU A 166 -3.23 -10.07 24.03
C LEU A 166 -4.22 -11.24 23.92
N GLY A 167 -4.21 -12.16 24.89
CA GLY A 167 -5.00 -13.40 24.83
C GLY A 167 -4.47 -14.40 23.80
N LEU A 168 -3.18 -14.32 23.45
CA LEU A 168 -2.50 -15.16 22.46
C LEU A 168 -1.46 -16.07 23.11
N ASP A 169 -1.05 -17.09 22.38
CA ASP A 169 0.07 -17.94 22.80
C ASP A 169 1.39 -17.16 22.88
N LYS A 170 2.31 -17.66 23.68
CA LYS A 170 3.60 -17.01 23.91
C LYS A 170 4.42 -16.81 22.61
N ASP A 171 4.30 -17.72 21.65
CA ASP A 171 5.02 -17.74 20.38
C ASP A 171 4.30 -17.05 19.22
N TRP A 172 3.24 -16.28 19.49
CA TRP A 172 2.42 -15.63 18.45
C TRP A 172 3.25 -14.80 17.47
N ALA A 173 4.23 -14.03 17.97
CA ALA A 173 5.09 -13.19 17.14
C ALA A 173 6.00 -14.02 16.21
N VAL A 174 6.49 -15.16 16.70
CA VAL A 174 7.25 -16.12 15.88
C VAL A 174 6.40 -16.62 14.71
N ARG A 175 5.14 -16.97 14.98
CA ARG A 175 4.19 -17.43 13.93
C ARG A 175 3.92 -16.34 12.91
N VAL A 176 3.70 -15.08 13.33
CA VAL A 176 3.53 -13.94 12.44
C VAL A 176 4.73 -13.81 11.50
N ILE A 177 5.94 -13.72 12.03
CA ILE A 177 7.16 -13.51 11.26
C ILE A 177 7.45 -14.67 10.28
N LYS A 178 7.05 -15.89 10.63
CA LYS A 178 7.20 -17.05 9.75
C LYS A 178 6.28 -17.05 8.54
N THR A 179 5.14 -16.37 8.62
CA THR A 179 4.12 -16.37 7.57
C THR A 179 4.21 -15.18 6.64
N MET A 180 5.09 -14.25 6.92
CA MET A 180 5.35 -13.05 6.11
C MET A 180 6.51 -13.26 5.17
#